data_d19544fee2bb4a3e6d1bdd4fb0b3a499
#
_entry.id   d19544fee2bb4a3e6d1bdd4fb0b3a499
#
_cell.length_a   1.000
_cell.length_b   1.000
_cell.length_c   1.000
_cell.angle_alpha   90.00
_cell.angle_beta   90.00
_cell.angle_gamma   90.00
#
_symmetry.space_group_name_H-M   'P 1'
#
loop_
_entity.id
_entity.type
_entity.pdbx_description
1 polymer ?
#
loop_
_entity_poly.entity_id
_entity_poly.type
_entity_poly.pdbx_seq_one_letter_code
_entity_poly.pdbx_strand_id
1 'polypeptide(L)'
;MHNKKHYNMNFRIKSFILILFISSVFISCEKEFDTVIDTQKPSYQVVSVSPKDSVLFNVNDSSLVISIQFQQNSAVNSILAEMIDPSGKNFLGESLQLFDNGKSENGDQTANDKIFSNKIFMRSNSINGNYNIKFYASDNSTSQKLVAWSTFKYRNGQSNVAPEISNALVDPDTIVVTDTLAILTSLVVNDQNGLNDIKEVFFIVYRPDGTTSGNKVFLFDDGNLLQNGDQTAGDGIYSRLISVNQTNAKGTYRFEFQAIDRGGLISNIINYPVLIQ
;
A
#
# COMPACT_ATOMS: atom_id res chain seq x y z
N MET A 1 9.42 -90.11 -18.25
CA MET A 1 10.59 -89.44 -17.64
C MET A 1 11.14 -88.45 -18.65
N HIS A 2 10.79 -87.19 -18.60
CA HIS A 2 11.70 -86.05 -18.86
C HIS A 2 10.97 -84.81 -18.51
N ASN A 3 11.41 -84.26 -17.43
CA ASN A 3 10.86 -83.03 -16.84
C ASN A 3 11.95 -81.96 -16.88
N LYS A 4 11.54 -80.73 -17.19
CA LYS A 4 12.14 -79.53 -16.73
C LYS A 4 13.38 -78.92 -17.37
N LYS A 5 13.21 -77.80 -17.99
CA LYS A 5 14.06 -76.62 -17.83
C LYS A 5 13.57 -75.43 -18.68
N HIS A 6 12.33 -74.98 -18.48
CA HIS A 6 11.87 -73.80 -19.22
C HIS A 6 11.45 -72.62 -18.35
N TYR A 7 11.70 -72.67 -17.02
CA TYR A 7 11.19 -71.61 -16.13
C TYR A 7 12.17 -70.50 -15.76
N ASN A 8 13.46 -70.63 -16.04
CA ASN A 8 14.44 -69.66 -15.52
C ASN A 8 14.95 -68.60 -16.52
N MET A 9 14.64 -68.75 -17.82
CA MET A 9 15.15 -67.82 -18.82
C MET A 9 14.24 -66.59 -18.95
N ASN A 10 12.92 -66.73 -18.75
CA ASN A 10 11.99 -65.64 -18.88
C ASN A 10 12.03 -64.65 -17.70
N PHE A 11 12.49 -65.10 -16.50
CA PHE A 11 12.59 -64.22 -15.34
C PHE A 11 13.81 -63.31 -15.42
N ARG A 12 14.91 -63.81 -15.93
CA ARG A 12 16.14 -63.02 -16.11
C ARG A 12 16.02 -61.97 -17.21
N ILE A 13 15.31 -62.26 -18.29
CA ILE A 13 15.06 -61.30 -19.38
C ILE A 13 14.09 -60.20 -18.94
N LYS A 14 13.04 -60.53 -18.17
CA LYS A 14 12.12 -59.51 -17.63
C LYS A 14 12.78 -58.63 -16.61
N SER A 15 13.65 -59.14 -15.76
CA SER A 15 14.44 -58.34 -14.82
C SER A 15 15.43 -57.42 -15.51
N PHE A 16 16.07 -57.87 -16.59
CA PHE A 16 17.02 -57.05 -17.33
C PHE A 16 16.34 -55.91 -18.11
N ILE A 17 15.16 -56.17 -18.67
CA ILE A 17 14.33 -55.15 -19.35
C ILE A 17 13.78 -54.14 -18.31
N LEU A 18 13.41 -54.57 -17.10
CA LEU A 18 12.94 -53.72 -16.07
C LEU A 18 14.06 -52.80 -15.51
N ILE A 19 15.28 -53.32 -15.36
CA ILE A 19 16.46 -52.55 -14.96
C ILE A 19 16.87 -51.56 -16.04
N LEU A 20 16.78 -51.91 -17.32
CA LEU A 20 17.07 -51.02 -18.44
C LEU A 20 16.03 -49.91 -18.57
N PHE A 21 14.76 -50.15 -18.20
CA PHE A 21 13.71 -49.13 -18.21
C PHE A 21 13.78 -48.17 -17.01
N ILE A 22 14.27 -48.65 -15.86
CA ILE A 22 14.48 -47.81 -14.67
C ILE A 22 15.74 -46.95 -14.85
N SER A 23 16.76 -47.38 -15.59
CA SER A 23 17.95 -46.56 -15.85
C SER A 23 17.72 -45.44 -16.87
N SER A 24 16.66 -45.51 -17.70
CA SER A 24 16.33 -44.46 -18.65
C SER A 24 15.48 -43.32 -18.10
N VAL A 25 14.96 -43.46 -16.85
CA VAL A 25 14.14 -42.41 -16.20
C VAL A 25 15.02 -41.42 -15.44
N PHE A 26 16.31 -41.70 -15.27
CA PHE A 26 17.28 -40.78 -14.60
C PHE A 26 18.15 -39.97 -15.57
N ILE A 27 17.82 -39.97 -16.87
CA ILE A 27 18.29 -38.88 -17.72
C ILE A 27 17.31 -37.70 -17.47
N SER A 28 17.37 -37.18 -16.26
CA SER A 28 16.96 -35.79 -15.98
C SER A 28 17.74 -34.96 -17.00
N CYS A 29 17.05 -34.37 -17.95
CA CYS A 29 17.55 -33.18 -18.61
C CYS A 29 17.89 -32.19 -17.47
N GLU A 30 19.15 -32.14 -17.02
CA GLU A 30 19.69 -30.91 -16.55
C GLU A 30 19.50 -29.95 -17.71
N LYS A 31 18.41 -29.17 -17.65
CA LYS A 31 18.45 -27.86 -18.30
C LYS A 31 19.69 -27.22 -17.67
N GLU A 32 20.79 -27.26 -18.39
CA GLU A 32 21.78 -26.25 -18.22
C GLU A 32 21.00 -24.95 -18.28
N PHE A 33 20.79 -24.34 -17.13
CA PHE A 33 20.59 -22.92 -17.07
C PHE A 33 21.90 -22.35 -17.60
N ASP A 34 22.04 -22.43 -18.91
CA ASP A 34 23.07 -21.71 -19.61
C ASP A 34 22.79 -20.25 -19.21
N THR A 35 23.46 -19.90 -18.11
CA THR A 35 23.85 -18.58 -17.70
C THR A 35 23.20 -17.48 -18.56
N VAL A 36 21.94 -17.19 -18.29
CA VAL A 36 21.49 -15.80 -18.41
C VAL A 36 21.91 -15.09 -17.12
N ILE A 37 23.20 -15.13 -16.82
CA ILE A 37 23.80 -14.05 -16.09
C ILE A 37 23.81 -12.95 -17.14
N ASP A 38 22.86 -12.02 -17.02
CA ASP A 38 22.94 -10.76 -17.71
C ASP A 38 24.23 -10.08 -17.21
N THR A 39 25.32 -10.33 -17.94
CA THR A 39 26.64 -9.74 -17.68
C THR A 39 26.68 -8.29 -18.14
N GLN A 40 25.57 -7.77 -18.67
CA GLN A 40 25.45 -6.35 -18.91
C GLN A 40 25.39 -5.67 -17.54
N LYS A 41 26.45 -4.91 -17.23
CA LYS A 41 26.41 -3.96 -16.12
C LYS A 41 25.11 -3.17 -16.26
N PRO A 42 24.29 -3.06 -15.19
CA PRO A 42 23.11 -2.22 -15.26
C PRO A 42 23.55 -0.84 -15.76
N SER A 43 22.84 -0.34 -16.77
CA SER A 43 23.15 0.97 -17.39
C SER A 43 23.05 2.11 -16.37
N TYR A 44 22.41 1.87 -15.24
CA TYR A 44 22.22 2.81 -14.15
C TYR A 44 22.86 2.28 -12.86
N GLN A 45 23.94 2.92 -12.42
CA GLN A 45 24.58 2.58 -11.14
C GLN A 45 24.33 3.72 -10.16
N VAL A 46 23.31 3.56 -9.31
CA VAL A 46 22.94 4.54 -8.29
C VAL A 46 23.92 4.46 -7.12
N VAL A 47 24.45 5.62 -6.73
CA VAL A 47 25.37 5.80 -5.59
C VAL A 47 24.59 6.19 -4.34
N SER A 48 23.70 7.17 -4.45
CA SER A 48 22.93 7.67 -3.33
C SER A 48 21.61 8.29 -3.78
N VAL A 49 20.67 8.41 -2.83
CA VAL A 49 19.40 9.13 -2.97
C VAL A 49 19.18 10.02 -1.75
N SER A 50 18.42 11.09 -1.90
CA SER A 50 18.00 11.99 -0.80
C SER A 50 16.58 12.49 -1.06
N PRO A 51 15.78 12.74 0.00
CA PRO A 51 16.05 12.48 1.41
C PRO A 51 15.88 10.99 1.76
N LYS A 52 16.55 10.54 2.84
CA LYS A 52 16.44 9.17 3.37
C LYS A 52 16.29 9.10 4.89
N ASP A 53 16.41 10.25 5.55
CA ASP A 53 16.33 10.37 7.00
C ASP A 53 15.05 11.12 7.42
N SER A 54 14.99 11.57 8.66
CA SER A 54 13.88 12.40 9.13
C SER A 54 14.04 13.84 8.65
N VAL A 55 12.93 14.41 8.17
CA VAL A 55 12.81 15.81 7.76
C VAL A 55 11.81 16.49 8.70
N LEU A 56 12.23 17.57 9.38
CA LEU A 56 11.37 18.40 10.19
C LEU A 56 11.02 19.67 9.40
N PHE A 57 9.74 20.05 9.40
CA PHE A 57 9.30 21.30 8.81
C PHE A 57 10.01 22.50 9.45
N ASN A 58 10.50 23.38 8.61
CA ASN A 58 11.09 24.66 9.03
C ASN A 58 10.35 25.79 8.31
N VAL A 59 9.73 26.68 9.08
CA VAL A 59 8.97 27.82 8.54
C VAL A 59 9.86 28.81 7.77
N ASN A 60 11.13 28.90 8.13
CA ASN A 60 12.08 29.81 7.47
C ASN A 60 12.68 29.20 6.18
N ASP A 61 12.66 27.88 6.04
CA ASP A 61 13.06 27.17 4.84
C ASP A 61 12.25 25.87 4.72
N SER A 62 11.14 25.96 4.02
CA SER A 62 10.27 24.82 3.75
C SER A 62 10.70 23.97 2.57
N SER A 63 11.83 24.31 1.94
CA SER A 63 12.33 23.56 0.79
C SER A 63 12.88 22.20 1.20
N LEU A 64 12.63 21.21 0.34
CA LEU A 64 13.17 19.86 0.43
C LEU A 64 13.83 19.52 -0.91
N VAL A 65 15.11 19.20 -0.88
CA VAL A 65 15.83 18.77 -2.07
C VAL A 65 15.65 17.27 -2.24
N ILE A 66 15.06 16.89 -3.38
CA ILE A 66 15.01 15.50 -3.85
C ILE A 66 16.17 15.30 -4.79
N SER A 67 17.02 14.29 -4.55
CA SER A 67 18.17 14.03 -5.42
C SER A 67 18.49 12.55 -5.53
N ILE A 68 19.17 12.22 -6.65
CA ILE A 68 19.75 10.91 -6.94
C ILE A 68 21.11 11.11 -7.59
N GLN A 69 22.09 10.35 -7.13
CA GLN A 69 23.45 10.35 -7.64
C GLN A 69 23.76 9.05 -8.37
N PHE A 70 24.35 9.16 -9.54
CA PHE A 70 24.86 8.03 -10.33
C PHE A 70 26.36 8.00 -10.36
N GLN A 71 26.93 6.84 -10.68
CA GLN A 71 28.35 6.76 -11.03
C GLN A 71 28.62 7.53 -12.34
N GLN A 72 29.83 8.08 -12.46
CA GLN A 72 30.21 8.95 -13.59
C GLN A 72 30.05 8.31 -14.98
N ASN A 73 30.18 7.00 -15.07
CA ASN A 73 30.05 6.26 -16.33
C ASN A 73 28.60 5.84 -16.65
N SER A 74 27.63 6.26 -15.86
CA SER A 74 26.22 5.93 -16.11
C SER A 74 25.66 6.75 -17.26
N ALA A 75 24.99 6.06 -18.21
CA ALA A 75 24.33 6.69 -19.36
C ALA A 75 22.91 7.13 -18.97
N VAL A 76 22.81 8.25 -18.27
CA VAL A 76 21.53 8.81 -17.79
C VAL A 76 21.26 10.13 -18.52
N ASN A 77 20.07 10.25 -19.13
CA ASN A 77 19.65 11.46 -19.84
C ASN A 77 18.52 12.20 -19.11
N SER A 78 17.62 11.49 -18.47
CA SER A 78 16.48 12.09 -17.80
C SER A 78 16.14 11.31 -16.54
N ILE A 79 15.80 12.05 -15.49
CA ILE A 79 15.33 11.49 -14.21
C ILE A 79 14.01 12.12 -13.84
N LEU A 80 13.04 11.26 -13.51
CA LEU A 80 11.78 11.65 -12.90
C LEU A 80 11.66 11.05 -11.50
N ALA A 81 11.05 11.79 -10.59
CA ALA A 81 10.72 11.32 -9.25
C ALA A 81 9.21 11.39 -9.01
N GLU A 82 8.63 10.36 -8.40
CA GLU A 82 7.27 10.34 -7.87
C GLU A 82 7.35 10.30 -6.35
N MET A 83 6.65 11.18 -5.69
CA MET A 83 6.60 11.23 -4.23
C MET A 83 5.21 10.84 -3.73
N ILE A 84 5.15 9.76 -2.97
CA ILE A 84 3.91 9.22 -2.39
C ILE A 84 3.87 9.63 -0.92
N ASP A 85 2.78 10.27 -0.52
CA ASP A 85 2.54 10.68 0.84
C ASP A 85 2.10 9.51 1.76
N PRO A 86 1.99 9.71 3.07
CA PRO A 86 1.55 8.67 4.00
C PRO A 86 0.11 8.16 3.75
N SER A 87 -0.72 8.88 2.99
CA SER A 87 -2.06 8.43 2.59
C SER A 87 -2.05 7.54 1.35
N GLY A 88 -0.89 7.38 0.69
CA GLY A 88 -0.74 6.64 -0.56
C GLY A 88 -1.03 7.45 -1.82
N LYS A 89 -1.24 8.75 -1.71
CA LYS A 89 -1.49 9.66 -2.83
C LYS A 89 -0.16 10.23 -3.36
N ASN A 90 -0.11 10.53 -4.66
CA ASN A 90 1.01 11.27 -5.22
C ASN A 90 0.99 12.71 -4.65
N PHE A 91 1.99 13.06 -3.85
CA PHE A 91 2.09 14.34 -3.14
C PHE A 91 2.18 15.54 -4.09
N LEU A 92 2.82 15.36 -5.25
CA LEU A 92 3.02 16.41 -6.24
C LEU A 92 1.93 16.44 -7.33
N GLY A 93 1.07 15.40 -7.38
CA GLY A 93 0.07 15.22 -8.42
C GLY A 93 0.62 14.68 -9.74
N GLU A 94 1.90 14.96 -10.03
CA GLU A 94 2.63 14.52 -11.23
C GLU A 94 4.07 14.13 -10.90
N SER A 95 4.79 13.60 -11.88
CA SER A 95 6.20 13.26 -11.72
C SER A 95 7.07 14.52 -11.78
N LEU A 96 8.03 14.62 -10.87
CA LEU A 96 8.99 15.71 -10.76
C LEU A 96 10.22 15.44 -11.62
N GLN A 97 10.54 16.34 -12.56
CA GLN A 97 11.80 16.29 -13.29
C GLN A 97 12.97 16.70 -12.40
N LEU A 98 14.04 15.90 -12.37
CA LEU A 98 15.29 16.25 -11.69
C LEU A 98 16.33 16.67 -12.72
N PHE A 99 17.22 17.61 -12.33
CA PHE A 99 18.19 18.25 -13.19
C PHE A 99 19.62 18.11 -12.65
N ASP A 100 20.60 18.00 -13.55
CA ASP A 100 22.02 18.06 -13.30
C ASP A 100 22.60 19.25 -14.12
N ASN A 101 22.27 20.48 -13.67
CA ASN A 101 22.44 21.70 -14.44
C ASN A 101 23.20 22.83 -13.70
N GLY A 102 23.64 22.56 -12.46
CA GLY A 102 24.36 23.52 -11.62
C GLY A 102 23.52 24.69 -11.11
N LYS A 103 22.18 24.58 -11.15
CA LYS A 103 21.31 25.66 -10.72
C LYS A 103 20.81 25.45 -9.28
N SER A 104 21.14 26.40 -8.41
CA SER A 104 20.74 26.37 -7.01
C SER A 104 19.21 26.39 -6.80
N GLU A 105 18.44 26.90 -7.77
CA GLU A 105 16.98 26.84 -7.76
C GLU A 105 16.46 25.40 -7.76
N ASN A 106 17.17 24.47 -8.40
CA ASN A 106 16.88 23.05 -8.44
C ASN A 106 17.60 22.27 -7.32
N GLY A 107 18.33 22.96 -6.41
CA GLY A 107 19.14 22.30 -5.39
C GLY A 107 20.43 21.67 -5.92
N ASP A 108 20.76 21.92 -7.18
CA ASP A 108 21.99 21.47 -7.82
C ASP A 108 23.08 22.53 -7.67
N GLN A 109 24.30 22.10 -7.32
CA GLN A 109 25.44 23.01 -7.11
C GLN A 109 26.46 22.94 -8.25
N THR A 110 26.51 21.84 -8.97
CA THR A 110 27.57 21.59 -9.98
C THR A 110 26.98 20.82 -11.17
N ALA A 111 26.96 21.48 -12.31
CA ALA A 111 26.46 20.86 -13.54
C ALA A 111 27.32 19.66 -13.98
N ASN A 112 26.68 18.61 -14.46
CA ASN A 112 27.32 17.42 -15.05
C ASN A 112 28.15 16.57 -14.05
N ASP A 113 27.81 16.62 -12.76
CA ASP A 113 28.44 15.80 -11.71
C ASP A 113 27.70 14.49 -11.42
N LYS A 114 26.65 14.20 -12.21
CA LYS A 114 25.76 13.03 -12.07
C LYS A 114 24.90 13.05 -10.82
N ILE A 115 24.71 14.22 -10.21
CA ILE A 115 23.73 14.45 -9.15
C ILE A 115 22.54 15.18 -9.77
N PHE A 116 21.45 14.46 -9.94
CA PHE A 116 20.20 15.02 -10.44
C PHE A 116 19.33 15.43 -9.25
N SER A 117 18.89 16.68 -9.22
CA SER A 117 18.09 17.19 -8.11
C SER A 117 16.96 18.13 -8.55
N ASN A 118 16.00 18.31 -7.67
CA ASN A 118 15.02 19.40 -7.74
C ASN A 118 14.50 19.71 -6.32
N LYS A 119 13.96 20.91 -6.16
CA LYS A 119 13.36 21.38 -4.92
C LYS A 119 11.85 21.28 -4.97
N ILE A 120 11.28 20.82 -3.86
CA ILE A 120 9.86 20.92 -3.58
C ILE A 120 9.66 21.69 -2.27
N PHE A 121 8.44 22.11 -2.00
CA PHE A 121 8.10 22.82 -0.76
C PHE A 121 7.15 21.97 0.06
N MET A 122 7.57 21.65 1.28
CA MET A 122 6.73 21.02 2.28
C MET A 122 5.91 22.10 3.00
N ARG A 123 4.75 21.74 3.54
CA ARG A 123 3.86 22.67 4.23
C ARG A 123 3.68 22.25 5.68
N SER A 124 3.36 23.22 6.55
CA SER A 124 3.05 22.95 7.96
C SER A 124 1.83 22.04 8.16
N ASN A 125 0.96 21.93 7.16
CA ASN A 125 -0.20 21.04 7.15
C ASN A 125 0.02 19.78 6.28
N SER A 126 1.24 19.52 5.78
CA SER A 126 1.55 18.25 5.14
C SER A 126 1.51 17.13 6.17
N ILE A 127 1.00 15.97 5.77
CA ILE A 127 0.77 14.82 6.65
C ILE A 127 2.07 14.38 7.33
N ASN A 128 2.04 14.13 8.63
CA ASN A 128 3.14 13.48 9.34
C ASN A 128 3.25 12.02 8.91
N GLY A 129 4.47 11.53 8.75
CA GLY A 129 4.68 10.10 8.48
C GLY A 129 5.74 9.82 7.43
N ASN A 130 5.72 8.59 6.90
CA ASN A 130 6.69 8.13 5.92
C ASN A 130 6.24 8.48 4.51
N TYR A 131 7.09 9.23 3.82
CA TYR A 131 6.97 9.52 2.39
C TYR A 131 7.88 8.58 1.61
N ASN A 132 7.41 8.10 0.47
CA ASN A 132 8.15 7.23 -0.42
C ASN A 132 8.44 7.94 -1.72
N ILE A 133 9.69 7.91 -2.18
CA ILE A 133 10.09 8.49 -3.45
C ILE A 133 10.57 7.38 -4.37
N LYS A 134 9.99 7.28 -5.55
CA LYS A 134 10.42 6.40 -6.63
C LYS A 134 11.17 7.21 -7.67
N PHE A 135 12.35 6.75 -8.06
CA PHE A 135 13.19 7.40 -9.07
C PHE A 135 13.18 6.57 -10.35
N TYR A 136 12.84 7.22 -11.44
CA TYR A 136 12.82 6.61 -12.77
C TYR A 136 13.89 7.28 -13.65
N ALA A 137 14.70 6.47 -14.28
CA ALA A 137 15.71 6.94 -15.23
C ALA A 137 15.37 6.52 -16.66
N SER A 138 15.72 7.34 -17.61
CA SER A 138 15.78 7.00 -19.03
C SER A 138 17.15 7.32 -19.59
N ASP A 139 17.60 6.48 -20.52
CA ASP A 139 18.74 6.72 -21.42
C ASP A 139 18.21 7.26 -22.77
N ASN A 140 18.95 7.03 -23.85
CA ASN A 140 18.52 7.37 -25.21
C ASN A 140 17.30 6.56 -25.69
N SER A 141 16.85 5.56 -24.94
CA SER A 141 15.59 4.85 -25.19
C SER A 141 14.44 5.62 -24.56
N THR A 142 13.24 5.45 -25.10
CA THR A 142 12.03 6.13 -24.59
C THR A 142 11.44 5.48 -23.34
N SER A 143 11.98 4.33 -22.89
CA SER A 143 11.45 3.61 -21.75
C SER A 143 12.06 4.07 -20.43
N GLN A 144 11.21 4.51 -19.50
CA GLN A 144 11.58 4.81 -18.12
C GLN A 144 11.71 3.53 -17.31
N LYS A 145 12.76 3.43 -16.49
CA LYS A 145 13.01 2.30 -15.59
C LYS A 145 13.08 2.79 -14.16
N LEU A 146 12.40 2.11 -13.24
CA LEU A 146 12.57 2.35 -11.81
C LEU A 146 13.99 1.93 -11.41
N VAL A 147 14.78 2.89 -10.91
CA VAL A 147 16.20 2.68 -10.59
C VAL A 147 16.52 2.80 -9.11
N ALA A 148 15.68 3.48 -8.35
CA ALA A 148 15.85 3.62 -6.91
C ALA A 148 14.51 3.89 -6.21
N TRP A 149 14.52 3.64 -4.90
CA TRP A 149 13.44 3.97 -3.99
C TRP A 149 14.06 4.56 -2.71
N SER A 150 13.46 5.64 -2.20
CA SER A 150 13.83 6.25 -0.93
C SER A 150 12.61 6.40 -0.04
N THR A 151 12.80 6.26 1.25
CA THR A 151 11.78 6.55 2.25
C THR A 151 12.35 7.52 3.27
N PHE A 152 11.60 8.57 3.60
CA PHE A 152 11.96 9.49 4.66
C PHE A 152 10.76 9.78 5.57
N LYS A 153 11.02 10.08 6.84
CA LYS A 153 9.98 10.43 7.80
C LYS A 153 9.84 11.95 7.88
N TYR A 154 8.69 12.48 7.47
CA TYR A 154 8.36 13.89 7.61
C TYR A 154 7.64 14.17 8.93
N ARG A 155 7.99 15.30 9.57
CA ARG A 155 7.33 15.86 10.74
C ARG A 155 7.01 17.31 10.45
N ASN A 156 5.74 17.70 10.53
CA ASN A 156 5.28 19.06 10.26
C ASN A 156 5.47 20.01 11.44
N GLY A 157 5.97 19.51 12.57
CA GLY A 157 6.20 20.32 13.79
C GLY A 157 4.96 20.56 14.63
N GLN A 158 3.79 20.09 14.21
CA GLN A 158 2.56 20.18 15.01
C GLN A 158 2.49 19.03 16.03
N SER A 159 1.91 19.32 17.20
CA SER A 159 1.54 18.27 18.14
C SER A 159 0.38 17.46 17.57
N ASN A 160 0.46 16.14 17.71
CA ASN A 160 -0.64 15.27 17.34
C ASN A 160 -1.79 15.39 18.34
N VAL A 161 -3.01 15.57 17.86
CA VAL A 161 -4.24 15.65 18.65
C VAL A 161 -5.16 14.52 18.21
N ALA A 162 -5.79 13.85 19.17
CA ALA A 162 -6.70 12.75 18.85
C ALA A 162 -7.91 13.25 18.03
N PRO A 163 -8.38 12.49 17.06
CA PRO A 163 -9.61 12.82 16.34
C PRO A 163 -10.83 12.78 17.28
N GLU A 164 -11.87 13.51 16.91
CA GLU A 164 -13.16 13.50 17.56
C GLU A 164 -14.23 13.01 16.59
N ILE A 165 -15.07 12.06 17.03
CA ILE A 165 -16.21 11.59 16.25
C ILE A 165 -17.52 12.06 16.84
N SER A 166 -18.48 12.36 15.97
CA SER A 166 -19.81 12.84 16.31
C SER A 166 -20.86 12.38 15.30
N ASN A 167 -22.14 12.63 15.61
CA ASN A 167 -23.26 12.43 14.70
C ASN A 167 -23.30 11.02 14.05
N ALA A 168 -22.98 9.97 14.83
CA ALA A 168 -23.13 8.61 14.33
C ALA A 168 -24.58 8.34 13.95
N LEU A 169 -24.80 7.74 12.81
CA LEU A 169 -26.11 7.39 12.24
C LEU A 169 -26.07 5.96 11.71
N VAL A 170 -27.16 5.24 11.94
CA VAL A 170 -27.49 3.98 11.23
C VAL A 170 -28.90 4.14 10.69
N ASP A 171 -29.08 4.06 9.39
CA ASP A 171 -30.37 4.29 8.72
C ASP A 171 -30.74 3.12 7.80
N PRO A 172 -31.86 2.42 8.08
CA PRO A 172 -32.69 2.50 9.29
C PRO A 172 -32.00 1.89 10.52
N ASP A 173 -32.33 2.40 11.73
CA ASP A 173 -31.86 1.87 13.01
C ASP A 173 -32.75 0.74 13.56
N THR A 174 -33.95 0.62 13.03
CA THR A 174 -34.91 -0.45 13.31
C THR A 174 -35.24 -1.17 12.02
N ILE A 175 -34.85 -2.45 11.96
CA ILE A 175 -34.83 -3.23 10.73
C ILE A 175 -35.76 -4.42 10.86
N VAL A 176 -36.84 -4.47 10.04
CA VAL A 176 -37.65 -5.64 9.85
C VAL A 176 -37.15 -6.41 8.65
N VAL A 177 -36.50 -7.56 8.91
CA VAL A 177 -35.81 -8.31 7.85
C VAL A 177 -36.77 -9.29 7.19
N THR A 178 -37.25 -8.93 6.00
CA THR A 178 -38.02 -9.83 5.14
C THR A 178 -37.17 -10.38 3.98
N ASP A 179 -36.11 -9.66 3.62
CA ASP A 179 -35.12 -10.00 2.57
C ASP A 179 -33.78 -9.35 2.92
N THR A 180 -32.78 -9.45 2.04
CA THR A 180 -31.52 -8.72 2.22
C THR A 180 -31.75 -7.23 2.04
N LEU A 181 -31.42 -6.45 3.06
CA LEU A 181 -31.54 -4.99 3.08
C LEU A 181 -30.16 -4.36 3.24
N ALA A 182 -29.86 -3.34 2.44
CA ALA A 182 -28.72 -2.47 2.65
C ALA A 182 -29.10 -1.37 3.64
N ILE A 183 -28.27 -1.13 4.64
CA ILE A 183 -28.41 -0.04 5.62
C ILE A 183 -27.18 0.87 5.54
N LEU A 184 -27.43 2.17 5.69
CA LEU A 184 -26.37 3.17 5.73
C LEU A 184 -25.86 3.31 7.16
N THR A 185 -24.54 3.28 7.33
CA THR A 185 -23.86 3.70 8.55
C THR A 185 -23.00 4.90 8.24
N SER A 186 -23.05 5.94 9.07
CA SER A 186 -22.20 7.13 8.89
C SER A 186 -21.87 7.81 10.21
N LEU A 187 -20.82 8.64 10.20
CA LEU A 187 -20.45 9.53 11.30
C LEU A 187 -19.60 10.69 10.77
N VAL A 188 -19.51 11.74 11.56
CA VAL A 188 -18.64 12.90 11.29
C VAL A 188 -17.35 12.73 12.08
N VAL A 189 -16.20 12.95 11.41
CA VAL A 189 -14.87 13.00 12.03
C VAL A 189 -14.33 14.41 11.93
N ASN A 190 -13.78 14.92 13.02
CA ASN A 190 -13.01 16.14 13.07
C ASN A 190 -11.64 15.87 13.67
N ASP A 191 -10.60 16.47 13.08
CA ASP A 191 -9.23 16.36 13.57
C ASP A 191 -8.53 17.71 13.43
N GLN A 192 -7.89 18.20 14.50
CA GLN A 192 -7.17 19.47 14.49
C GLN A 192 -5.95 19.44 13.56
N ASN A 193 -5.39 18.27 13.31
CA ASN A 193 -4.30 18.05 12.36
C ASN A 193 -4.79 17.92 10.91
N GLY A 194 -6.12 17.91 10.71
CA GLY A 194 -6.80 17.81 9.42
C GLY A 194 -7.21 16.38 9.06
N LEU A 195 -8.22 16.25 8.21
CA LEU A 195 -8.79 14.95 7.80
C LEU A 195 -7.75 14.02 7.12
N ASN A 196 -6.71 14.57 6.53
CA ASN A 196 -5.62 13.78 5.95
C ASN A 196 -4.80 13.02 7.01
N ASP A 197 -4.87 13.41 8.30
CA ASP A 197 -4.23 12.69 9.39
C ASP A 197 -5.03 11.47 9.85
N ILE A 198 -6.29 11.37 9.47
CA ILE A 198 -7.13 10.20 9.77
C ILE A 198 -6.58 8.98 9.00
N LYS A 199 -6.31 7.92 9.76
CA LYS A 199 -5.81 6.65 9.24
C LYS A 199 -6.94 5.69 8.92
N GLU A 200 -7.87 5.52 9.85
CA GLU A 200 -9.01 4.61 9.73
C GLU A 200 -10.19 5.06 10.57
N VAL A 201 -11.38 4.89 10.05
CA VAL A 201 -12.66 5.07 10.73
C VAL A 201 -13.41 3.77 10.62
N PHE A 202 -13.94 3.26 11.73
CA PHE A 202 -14.58 1.95 11.76
C PHE A 202 -15.60 1.84 12.89
N PHE A 203 -16.40 0.78 12.83
CA PHE A 203 -17.16 0.29 13.98
C PHE A 203 -16.96 -1.20 14.19
N ILE A 204 -17.19 -1.63 15.42
CA ILE A 204 -17.22 -3.04 15.82
C ILE A 204 -18.68 -3.39 16.17
N VAL A 205 -19.12 -4.55 15.68
CA VAL A 205 -20.50 -5.04 15.93
C VAL A 205 -20.52 -5.98 17.12
N TYR A 206 -21.34 -5.65 18.09
CA TYR A 206 -21.71 -6.54 19.19
C TYR A 206 -23.12 -7.08 18.96
N ARG A 207 -23.27 -8.39 19.04
CA ARG A 207 -24.57 -9.09 18.85
C ARG A 207 -25.48 -8.90 20.05
N PRO A 208 -26.78 -9.25 19.93
CA PRO A 208 -27.73 -9.16 21.06
C PRO A 208 -27.34 -9.97 22.31
N ASP A 209 -26.53 -11.02 22.15
CA ASP A 209 -25.98 -11.82 23.24
C ASP A 209 -24.70 -11.21 23.85
N GLY A 210 -24.26 -10.05 23.38
CA GLY A 210 -23.05 -9.36 23.81
C GLY A 210 -21.77 -9.87 23.17
N THR A 211 -21.82 -10.91 22.33
CA THR A 211 -20.64 -11.41 21.63
C THR A 211 -20.22 -10.53 20.45
N THR A 212 -18.95 -10.55 20.10
CA THR A 212 -18.41 -9.88 18.94
C THR A 212 -17.32 -10.73 18.27
N SER A 213 -17.13 -10.56 16.97
CA SER A 213 -15.95 -11.10 16.27
C SER A 213 -14.71 -10.24 16.46
N GLY A 214 -14.87 -9.01 16.97
CA GLY A 214 -13.80 -8.02 17.04
C GLY A 214 -13.36 -7.44 15.70
N ASN A 215 -13.98 -7.86 14.60
CA ASN A 215 -13.63 -7.37 13.27
C ASN A 215 -14.10 -5.94 13.09
N LYS A 216 -13.21 -5.11 12.54
CA LYS A 216 -13.51 -3.73 12.15
C LYS A 216 -14.33 -3.72 10.86
N VAL A 217 -15.41 -2.95 10.84
CA VAL A 217 -16.11 -2.56 9.62
C VAL A 217 -15.72 -1.13 9.31
N PHE A 218 -14.96 -0.93 8.23
CA PHE A 218 -14.41 0.37 7.87
C PHE A 218 -15.46 1.25 7.19
N LEU A 219 -15.43 2.55 7.52
CA LEU A 219 -16.17 3.60 6.84
C LEU A 219 -15.21 4.43 5.99
N PHE A 220 -15.73 5.06 4.94
CA PHE A 220 -14.95 5.78 3.93
C PHE A 220 -15.53 7.16 3.69
N ASP A 221 -14.65 8.13 3.38
CA ASP A 221 -14.94 9.49 2.95
C ASP A 221 -14.31 9.64 1.55
N ASP A 222 -14.90 8.96 0.55
CA ASP A 222 -14.33 8.76 -0.77
C ASP A 222 -15.23 9.22 -1.94
N GLY A 223 -16.42 9.77 -1.64
CA GLY A 223 -17.40 10.21 -2.62
C GLY A 223 -18.08 9.06 -3.38
N ASN A 224 -17.96 7.81 -2.90
CA ASN A 224 -18.52 6.65 -3.58
C ASN A 224 -19.93 6.32 -3.03
N LEU A 225 -20.92 7.04 -3.53
CA LEU A 225 -22.31 6.90 -3.11
C LEU A 225 -22.84 5.48 -3.27
N LEU A 226 -22.50 4.80 -4.36
CA LEU A 226 -23.07 3.49 -4.68
C LEU A 226 -22.48 2.35 -3.81
N GLN A 227 -21.23 2.44 -3.45
CA GLN A 227 -20.55 1.39 -2.69
C GLN A 227 -20.53 1.67 -1.19
N ASN A 228 -20.32 2.92 -0.81
CA ASN A 228 -20.10 3.29 0.58
C ASN A 228 -21.19 4.21 1.13
N GLY A 229 -22.09 4.75 0.28
CA GLY A 229 -23.10 5.70 0.69
C GLY A 229 -22.56 7.12 0.89
N ASP A 230 -21.30 7.37 0.54
CA ASP A 230 -20.64 8.65 0.68
C ASP A 230 -20.94 9.55 -0.52
N GLN A 231 -21.36 10.80 -0.26
CA GLN A 231 -21.75 11.74 -1.30
C GLN A 231 -20.60 12.64 -1.76
N THR A 232 -19.68 12.98 -0.86
CA THR A 232 -18.65 13.99 -1.14
C THR A 232 -17.33 13.61 -0.49
N ALA A 233 -16.35 13.28 -1.32
CA ALA A 233 -15.02 12.91 -0.80
C ALA A 233 -14.37 14.06 -0.03
N GLY A 234 -13.82 13.76 1.13
CA GLY A 234 -13.00 14.67 1.93
C GLY A 234 -13.80 15.73 2.70
N ASP A 235 -15.10 15.52 2.95
CA ASP A 235 -15.95 16.44 3.73
C ASP A 235 -16.01 16.10 5.23
N GLY A 236 -15.37 14.99 5.64
CA GLY A 236 -15.32 14.52 7.02
C GLY A 236 -16.50 13.63 7.41
N ILE A 237 -17.41 13.32 6.48
CA ILE A 237 -18.50 12.38 6.70
C ILE A 237 -18.05 11.01 6.18
N TYR A 238 -17.75 10.12 7.10
CA TYR A 238 -17.36 8.76 6.78
C TYR A 238 -18.59 7.86 6.78
N SER A 239 -18.76 7.06 5.74
CA SER A 239 -19.93 6.20 5.60
C SER A 239 -19.63 4.80 5.06
N ARG A 240 -20.58 3.89 5.24
CA ARG A 240 -20.54 2.53 4.71
C ARG A 240 -21.94 1.98 4.52
N LEU A 241 -22.20 1.36 3.36
CA LEU A 241 -23.36 0.50 3.16
C LEU A 241 -23.02 -0.91 3.65
N ILE A 242 -23.83 -1.44 4.55
CA ILE A 242 -23.73 -2.84 5.03
C ILE A 242 -25.02 -3.58 4.74
N SER A 243 -24.96 -4.91 4.66
CA SER A 243 -26.12 -5.76 4.39
C SER A 243 -26.59 -6.48 5.65
N VAL A 244 -27.90 -6.46 5.86
CA VAL A 244 -28.60 -7.23 6.90
C VAL A 244 -29.57 -8.17 6.21
N ASN A 245 -29.66 -9.44 6.67
CA ASN A 245 -30.52 -10.45 6.09
C ASN A 245 -31.12 -11.35 7.17
N GLN A 246 -31.96 -12.31 6.77
CA GLN A 246 -32.67 -13.22 7.65
C GLN A 246 -31.78 -14.14 8.51
N THR A 247 -30.49 -14.27 8.21
CA THR A 247 -29.53 -15.04 9.01
C THR A 247 -29.00 -14.29 10.23
N ASN A 248 -29.22 -12.97 10.27
CA ASN A 248 -28.85 -12.16 11.41
C ASN A 248 -29.76 -12.46 12.60
N ALA A 249 -29.19 -12.65 13.78
CA ALA A 249 -29.97 -12.89 14.99
C ALA A 249 -30.88 -11.69 15.28
N LYS A 250 -32.12 -11.97 15.70
CA LYS A 250 -33.03 -10.91 16.12
C LYS A 250 -32.63 -10.34 17.48
N GLY A 251 -32.83 -9.04 17.64
CA GLY A 251 -32.55 -8.34 18.89
C GLY A 251 -31.76 -7.06 18.67
N THR A 252 -31.31 -6.42 19.76
CA THR A 252 -30.59 -5.17 19.71
C THR A 252 -29.10 -5.42 19.59
N TYR A 253 -28.53 -4.99 18.49
CA TYR A 253 -27.09 -4.92 18.26
C TYR A 253 -26.54 -3.60 18.81
N ARG A 254 -25.26 -3.58 19.17
CA ARG A 254 -24.52 -2.37 19.52
C ARG A 254 -23.39 -2.18 18.51
N PHE A 255 -23.41 -1.06 17.81
CA PHE A 255 -22.31 -0.63 16.93
C PHE A 255 -21.44 0.33 17.71
N GLU A 256 -20.15 -0.01 17.87
CA GLU A 256 -19.17 0.79 18.60
C GLU A 256 -18.24 1.48 17.61
N PHE A 257 -18.46 2.79 17.40
CA PHE A 257 -17.73 3.60 16.44
C PHE A 257 -16.48 4.21 17.04
N GLN A 258 -15.40 4.23 16.26
CA GLN A 258 -14.10 4.83 16.58
C GLN A 258 -13.40 5.34 15.33
N ALA A 259 -12.47 6.30 15.52
CA ALA A 259 -11.49 6.72 14.54
C ALA A 259 -10.07 6.64 15.13
N ILE A 260 -9.08 6.45 14.27
CA ILE A 260 -7.66 6.41 14.64
C ILE A 260 -6.90 7.30 13.65
N ASP A 261 -6.04 8.17 14.15
CA ASP A 261 -5.17 9.00 13.35
C ASP A 261 -3.88 8.28 12.92
N ARG A 262 -3.06 8.90 12.09
CA ARG A 262 -1.78 8.34 11.62
C ARG A 262 -0.70 8.34 12.70
N GLY A 263 -0.88 9.15 13.76
CA GLY A 263 -0.04 9.13 14.95
C GLY A 263 -0.37 8.00 15.92
N GLY A 264 -1.54 7.35 15.75
CA GLY A 264 -2.03 6.24 16.56
C GLY A 264 -2.91 6.67 17.73
N LEU A 265 -3.33 7.95 17.80
CA LEU A 265 -4.30 8.40 18.80
C LEU A 265 -5.71 7.97 18.39
N ILE A 266 -6.52 7.65 19.40
CA ILE A 266 -7.87 7.09 19.22
C ILE A 266 -8.89 8.16 19.64
N SER A 267 -9.98 8.27 18.88
CA SER A 267 -11.10 9.17 19.18
C SER A 267 -11.87 8.77 20.45
N ASN A 268 -12.83 9.60 20.85
CA ASN A 268 -13.94 9.17 21.67
C ASN A 268 -14.68 7.98 21.04
N ILE A 269 -15.46 7.26 21.84
CA ILE A 269 -16.29 6.10 21.42
C ILE A 269 -17.75 6.53 21.35
N ILE A 270 -18.44 6.16 20.27
CA ILE A 270 -19.90 6.27 20.18
C ILE A 270 -20.50 4.87 20.08
N ASN A 271 -21.40 4.55 21.03
CA ASN A 271 -22.18 3.32 20.99
C ASN A 271 -23.57 3.61 20.41
N TYR A 272 -23.93 2.92 19.34
CA TYR A 272 -25.21 3.11 18.65
C TYR A 272 -26.03 1.79 18.67
N PRO A 273 -27.26 1.79 19.22
CA PRO A 273 -28.12 0.61 19.21
C PRO A 273 -28.82 0.46 17.86
N VAL A 274 -28.88 -0.76 17.32
CA VAL A 274 -29.58 -1.13 16.09
C VAL A 274 -30.47 -2.31 16.37
N LEU A 275 -31.79 -2.17 16.14
CA LEU A 275 -32.76 -3.23 16.41
C LEU A 275 -33.06 -4.04 15.15
N ILE A 276 -32.85 -5.35 15.19
CA ILE A 276 -33.26 -6.31 14.16
C ILE A 276 -34.45 -7.11 14.63
N GLN A 277 -35.55 -7.09 13.85
CA GLN A 277 -36.82 -7.74 14.15
C GLN A 277 -37.16 -8.87 13.17
#